data_201f3f623c6eac085e3ff58b6d7ebe68
#
_entry.id   201f3f623c6eac085e3ff58b6d7ebe68
#
_cell.length_a   1.000
_cell.length_b   1.000
_cell.length_c   1.000
_cell.angle_alpha   90.00
_cell.angle_beta   90.00
_cell.angle_gamma   90.00
#
_symmetry.space_group_name_H-M   'P 1'
#
loop_
_entity.id
_entity.type
_entity.pdbx_description
1 polymer ?
#
loop_
_entity_poly.entity_id
_entity_poly.type
_entity_poly.pdbx_seq_one_letter_code
_entity_poly.pdbx_strand_id
1 'polypeptide(L)'
;YAAGICLIFLIAALVAAQLWLTHVTRRRFNGGLLAATVLAILSLLWVLVSSGISLATADSSASSNHSISEVLTDARIITQQMRSGEMMELSQSNAGSPINPQPFHDNMDTVASALDTFEERSGSSEATDITNQTRTALHKWEITHQKMVTALHHGDRKKATTIATSMTQENGGGQFNTVDTLLQRCISSARNQVRDSADLAHST
;
A
#
# COMPACT_ATOMS: atom_id res chain seq x y z
N TYR A 1 5.53 -1.92 -19.05
CA TYR A 1 6.10 -1.74 -20.42
C TYR A 1 7.62 -1.99 -20.44
N ALA A 2 8.44 -1.50 -19.48
CA ALA A 2 9.88 -1.68 -19.46
C ALA A 2 10.32 -3.17 -19.40
N ALA A 3 9.65 -3.98 -18.56
CA ALA A 3 9.95 -5.41 -18.45
C ALA A 3 9.69 -6.19 -19.74
N GLY A 4 8.62 -5.85 -20.48
CA GLY A 4 8.31 -6.47 -21.78
C GLY A 4 9.36 -6.15 -22.85
N ILE A 5 9.84 -4.92 -22.88
CA ILE A 5 10.89 -4.47 -23.81
C ILE A 5 12.20 -5.20 -23.51
N CYS A 6 12.61 -5.28 -22.24
CA CYS A 6 13.81 -6.04 -21.83
C CYS A 6 13.73 -7.52 -22.24
N LEU A 7 12.56 -8.14 -22.12
CA LEU A 7 12.35 -9.54 -22.47
C LEU A 7 12.48 -9.77 -23.98
N ILE A 8 11.91 -8.88 -24.80
CA ILE A 8 12.03 -8.94 -26.26
C ILE A 8 13.50 -8.80 -26.69
N PHE A 9 14.25 -7.89 -26.07
CA PHE A 9 15.68 -7.73 -26.32
C PHE A 9 16.49 -8.98 -25.95
N LEU A 10 16.15 -9.63 -24.84
CA LEU A 10 16.83 -10.83 -24.38
C LEU A 10 16.57 -12.02 -25.31
N ILE A 11 15.33 -12.18 -25.79
CA ILE A 11 14.99 -13.21 -26.80
C ILE A 11 15.71 -12.94 -28.12
N ALA A 12 15.72 -11.68 -28.58
CA ALA A 12 16.41 -11.31 -29.81
C ALA A 12 17.92 -11.56 -29.72
N ALA A 13 18.56 -11.24 -28.58
CA ALA A 13 19.98 -11.51 -28.34
C ALA A 13 20.29 -13.03 -28.33
N LEU A 14 19.44 -13.86 -27.72
CA LEU A 14 19.58 -15.32 -27.72
C LEU A 14 19.47 -15.91 -29.13
N VAL A 15 18.50 -15.47 -29.92
CA VAL A 15 18.33 -15.90 -31.31
C VAL A 15 19.53 -15.47 -32.17
N ALA A 16 19.99 -14.24 -32.03
CA ALA A 16 21.16 -13.72 -32.75
C ALA A 16 22.43 -14.49 -32.38
N ALA A 17 22.66 -14.80 -31.10
CA ALA A 17 23.79 -15.61 -30.66
C ALA A 17 23.75 -17.03 -31.24
N GLN A 18 22.56 -17.64 -31.35
CA GLN A 18 22.40 -18.96 -31.95
C GLN A 18 22.65 -18.95 -33.44
N LEU A 19 22.13 -17.97 -34.16
CA LEU A 19 22.39 -17.82 -35.60
C LEU A 19 23.89 -17.57 -35.86
N TRP A 20 24.55 -16.79 -35.02
CA TRP A 20 25.99 -16.57 -35.13
C TRP A 20 26.79 -17.83 -34.84
N LEU A 21 26.43 -18.61 -33.81
CA LEU A 21 27.08 -19.87 -33.48
C LEU A 21 26.92 -20.93 -34.61
N THR A 22 25.74 -21.03 -35.20
CA THR A 22 25.49 -21.95 -36.31
C THR A 22 26.26 -21.55 -37.56
N HIS A 23 26.46 -20.25 -37.80
CA HIS A 23 27.23 -19.74 -38.93
C HIS A 23 28.74 -19.97 -38.78
N VAL A 24 29.28 -19.79 -37.55
CA VAL A 24 30.72 -19.90 -37.26
C VAL A 24 31.18 -21.35 -37.15
N THR A 25 30.35 -22.26 -36.60
CA THR A 25 30.77 -23.62 -36.27
C THR A 25 30.63 -24.64 -37.43
N ARG A 26 29.99 -24.29 -38.57
CA ARG A 26 29.81 -25.21 -39.75
C ARG A 26 29.51 -26.67 -39.40
N ARG A 27 29.05 -26.95 -38.16
CA ARG A 27 28.79 -28.31 -37.68
C ARG A 27 27.29 -28.58 -37.65
N ARG A 28 26.96 -29.84 -38.03
CA ARG A 28 25.61 -30.42 -38.06
C ARG A 28 24.82 -30.08 -36.80
N PHE A 29 23.57 -29.73 -37.00
CA PHE A 29 22.59 -29.47 -35.97
C PHE A 29 22.73 -30.44 -34.80
N ASN A 30 23.12 -29.94 -33.64
CA ASN A 30 23.14 -30.71 -32.41
C ASN A 30 21.72 -30.68 -31.84
N GLY A 31 20.94 -31.78 -32.03
CA GLY A 31 19.54 -31.88 -31.65
C GLY A 31 19.29 -31.54 -30.16
N GLY A 32 20.31 -31.74 -29.31
CA GLY A 32 20.24 -31.37 -27.90
C GLY A 32 20.18 -29.85 -27.65
N LEU A 33 20.91 -29.07 -28.46
CA LEU A 33 20.93 -27.61 -28.34
C LEU A 33 19.59 -27.01 -28.82
N LEU A 34 19.00 -27.61 -29.86
CA LEU A 34 17.68 -27.20 -30.36
C LEU A 34 16.56 -27.53 -29.35
N ALA A 35 16.63 -28.71 -28.74
CA ALA A 35 15.70 -29.11 -27.70
C ALA A 35 15.79 -28.18 -26.44
N ALA A 36 17.00 -27.83 -26.01
CA ALA A 36 17.21 -26.90 -24.88
C ALA A 36 16.62 -25.52 -25.15
N THR A 37 16.74 -25.04 -26.40
CA THR A 37 16.17 -23.73 -26.78
C THR A 37 14.65 -23.73 -26.80
N VAL A 38 14.04 -24.78 -27.32
CA VAL A 38 12.59 -24.95 -27.34
C VAL A 38 12.05 -25.03 -25.92
N LEU A 39 12.71 -25.78 -25.03
CA LEU A 39 12.36 -25.85 -23.62
C LEU A 39 12.49 -24.48 -22.90
N ALA A 40 13.55 -23.73 -23.20
CA ALA A 40 13.73 -22.38 -22.63
C ALA A 40 12.64 -21.42 -23.11
N ILE A 41 12.26 -21.46 -24.39
CA ILE A 41 11.17 -20.63 -24.93
C ILE A 41 9.81 -21.01 -24.30
N LEU A 42 9.54 -22.31 -24.18
CA LEU A 42 8.32 -22.82 -23.53
C LEU A 42 8.25 -22.40 -22.05
N SER A 43 9.36 -22.47 -21.33
CA SER A 43 9.46 -22.04 -19.95
C SER A 43 9.21 -20.53 -19.81
N LEU A 44 9.78 -19.70 -20.67
CA LEU A 44 9.57 -18.26 -20.73
C LEU A 44 8.11 -17.91 -21.07
N LEU A 45 7.51 -18.62 -22.03
CA LEU A 45 6.10 -18.45 -22.37
C LEU A 45 5.19 -18.80 -21.18
N TRP A 46 5.52 -19.87 -20.46
CA TRP A 46 4.78 -20.28 -19.26
C TRP A 46 4.86 -19.21 -18.17
N VAL A 47 6.03 -18.63 -17.91
CA VAL A 47 6.21 -17.54 -16.95
C VAL A 47 5.44 -16.30 -17.39
N LEU A 48 5.43 -15.96 -18.67
CA LEU A 48 4.66 -14.81 -19.20
C LEU A 48 3.15 -15.01 -19.06
N VAL A 49 2.64 -16.20 -19.38
CA VAL A 49 1.22 -16.53 -19.22
C VAL A 49 0.85 -16.51 -17.74
N SER A 50 1.66 -17.10 -16.88
CA SER A 50 1.46 -17.12 -15.44
C SER A 50 1.49 -15.70 -14.81
N SER A 51 2.43 -14.86 -15.24
CA SER A 51 2.53 -13.46 -14.79
C SER A 51 1.40 -12.60 -15.36
N GLY A 52 0.98 -12.86 -16.62
CA GLY A 52 -0.14 -12.16 -17.25
C GLY A 52 -1.48 -12.47 -16.58
N ILE A 53 -1.70 -13.71 -16.18
CA ILE A 53 -2.89 -14.12 -15.41
C ILE A 53 -2.87 -13.47 -14.01
N SER A 54 -1.70 -13.41 -13.35
CA SER A 54 -1.59 -12.78 -12.03
C SER A 54 -1.83 -11.27 -12.08
N LEU A 55 -1.39 -10.58 -13.14
CA LEU A 55 -1.66 -9.15 -13.35
C LEU A 55 -3.12 -8.90 -13.74
N ALA A 56 -3.71 -9.74 -14.60
CA ALA A 56 -5.11 -9.60 -15.00
C ALA A 56 -6.08 -9.94 -13.85
N THR A 57 -5.73 -10.92 -12.99
CA THR A 57 -6.52 -11.21 -11.78
C THR A 57 -6.30 -10.16 -10.70
N ALA A 58 -5.13 -9.55 -10.59
CA ALA A 58 -4.91 -8.42 -9.67
C ALA A 58 -5.72 -7.18 -10.08
N ASP A 59 -5.78 -6.85 -11.39
CA ASP A 59 -6.54 -5.70 -11.89
C ASP A 59 -8.06 -5.92 -11.86
N SER A 60 -8.53 -7.12 -12.14
CA SER A 60 -9.96 -7.45 -12.09
C SER A 60 -10.47 -7.77 -10.68
N SER A 61 -9.59 -8.22 -9.76
CA SER A 61 -9.91 -8.40 -8.34
C SER A 61 -9.81 -7.08 -7.57
N ALA A 62 -8.99 -6.14 -8.02
CA ALA A 62 -8.84 -4.83 -7.40
C ALA A 62 -10.09 -3.95 -7.55
N SER A 63 -10.94 -4.20 -8.56
CA SER A 63 -12.11 -3.35 -8.80
C SER A 63 -13.42 -3.84 -8.18
N SER A 64 -13.54 -5.07 -7.71
CA SER A 64 -14.84 -5.57 -7.27
C SER A 64 -14.90 -6.37 -5.95
N ASN A 65 -13.78 -6.78 -5.36
CA ASN A 65 -13.79 -7.64 -4.16
C ASN A 65 -12.72 -7.32 -3.11
N HIS A 66 -12.17 -6.10 -3.05
CA HIS A 66 -11.45 -5.72 -1.84
C HIS A 66 -12.41 -5.83 -0.66
N SER A 67 -12.18 -6.78 0.23
CA SER A 67 -12.97 -6.86 1.44
C SER A 67 -12.83 -5.53 2.19
N ILE A 68 -13.90 -5.04 2.78
CA ILE A 68 -13.87 -3.79 3.57
C ILE A 68 -12.71 -3.83 4.58
N SER A 69 -12.41 -5.01 5.11
CA SER A 69 -11.30 -5.22 6.05
C SER A 69 -9.93 -5.00 5.43
N GLU A 70 -9.73 -5.24 4.12
CA GLU A 70 -8.47 -4.94 3.42
C GLU A 70 -8.29 -3.44 3.24
N VAL A 71 -9.31 -2.73 2.75
CA VAL A 71 -9.31 -1.27 2.60
C VAL A 71 -8.97 -0.58 3.93
N LEU A 72 -9.57 -1.02 5.02
CA LEU A 72 -9.29 -0.49 6.35
C LEU A 72 -7.90 -0.87 6.88
N THR A 73 -7.40 -2.05 6.50
CA THR A 73 -6.03 -2.48 6.86
C THR A 73 -5.00 -1.62 6.14
N ASP A 74 -5.22 -1.33 4.86
CA ASP A 74 -4.36 -0.43 4.08
C ASP A 74 -4.39 0.99 4.65
N ALA A 75 -5.58 1.51 5.00
CA ALA A 75 -5.71 2.79 5.69
C ALA A 75 -4.91 2.83 7.00
N ARG A 76 -4.91 1.74 7.76
CA ARG A 76 -4.11 1.61 8.99
C ARG A 76 -2.61 1.60 8.69
N ILE A 77 -2.15 0.93 7.65
CA ILE A 77 -0.74 0.95 7.21
C ILE A 77 -0.34 2.38 6.83
N ILE A 78 -1.19 3.09 6.09
CA ILE A 78 -0.97 4.49 5.72
C ILE A 78 -0.80 5.37 6.97
N THR A 79 -1.64 5.20 8.00
CA THR A 79 -1.49 5.99 9.25
C THR A 79 -0.17 5.68 9.96
N GLN A 80 0.34 4.45 9.92
CA GLN A 80 1.66 4.10 10.44
C GLN A 80 2.79 4.78 9.65
N GLN A 81 2.65 4.84 8.32
CA GLN A 81 3.60 5.54 7.45
C GLN A 81 3.60 7.05 7.71
N MET A 82 2.41 7.66 7.90
CA MET A 82 2.28 9.08 8.28
C MET A 82 3.02 9.37 9.60
N ARG A 83 2.85 8.50 10.59
CA ARG A 83 3.55 8.64 11.88
C ARG A 83 5.07 8.54 11.72
N SER A 84 5.53 7.61 10.90
CA SER A 84 6.96 7.47 10.59
C SER A 84 7.51 8.71 9.86
N GLY A 85 6.72 9.28 8.95
CA GLY A 85 7.01 10.54 8.26
C GLY A 85 7.19 11.71 9.23
N GLU A 86 6.28 11.89 10.19
CA GLU A 86 6.40 12.92 11.23
C GLU A 86 7.71 12.81 12.03
N MET A 87 8.10 11.58 12.40
CA MET A 87 9.36 11.36 13.10
C MET A 87 10.58 11.70 12.22
N MET A 88 10.49 11.41 10.93
CA MET A 88 11.53 11.73 9.97
C MET A 88 11.65 13.25 9.76
N GLU A 89 10.55 13.99 9.65
CA GLU A 89 10.51 15.43 9.56
C GLU A 89 11.20 16.08 10.77
N LEU A 90 10.89 15.60 11.98
CA LEU A 90 11.55 16.06 13.20
C LEU A 90 13.06 15.80 13.18
N SER A 91 13.51 14.68 12.63
CA SER A 91 14.93 14.33 12.56
C SER A 91 15.69 15.15 11.51
N GLN A 92 15.07 15.40 10.36
CA GLN A 92 15.69 16.10 9.22
C GLN A 92 15.65 17.62 9.32
N SER A 93 14.81 18.19 10.16
CA SER A 93 14.66 19.64 10.34
C SER A 93 15.95 20.39 10.72
N ASN A 94 17.01 19.66 11.09
CA ASN A 94 18.36 20.23 11.29
C ASN A 94 19.08 20.66 9.99
N ALA A 95 18.63 20.17 8.85
CA ALA A 95 19.34 20.36 7.57
C ALA A 95 18.84 21.56 6.75
N GLY A 96 17.87 22.34 7.27
CA GLY A 96 17.27 23.45 6.52
C GLY A 96 16.45 23.01 5.30
N SER A 97 16.12 21.72 5.20
CA SER A 97 15.29 21.22 4.12
C SER A 97 13.84 21.70 4.29
N PRO A 98 13.19 22.17 3.22
CA PRO A 98 11.79 22.53 3.27
C PRO A 98 10.94 21.29 3.58
N ILE A 99 10.08 21.39 4.58
CA ILE A 99 9.10 20.35 4.89
C ILE A 99 7.99 20.44 3.85
N ASN A 100 7.69 19.33 3.19
CA ASN A 100 6.56 19.23 2.27
C ASN A 100 5.37 18.59 2.99
N PRO A 101 4.32 19.34 3.33
CA PRO A 101 3.15 18.78 4.03
C PRO A 101 2.23 17.98 3.12
N GLN A 102 2.41 18.03 1.80
CA GLN A 102 1.51 17.42 0.82
C GLN A 102 1.32 15.90 1.03
N PRO A 103 2.39 15.10 1.25
CA PRO A 103 2.22 13.67 1.46
C PRO A 103 1.36 13.32 2.69
N PHE A 104 1.37 14.16 3.71
CA PHE A 104 0.53 13.97 4.90
C PHE A 104 -0.96 14.19 4.56
N HIS A 105 -1.28 15.26 3.83
CA HIS A 105 -2.66 15.54 3.40
C HIS A 105 -3.19 14.47 2.44
N ASP A 106 -2.42 14.07 1.44
CA ASP A 106 -2.81 13.03 0.48
C ASP A 106 -3.12 11.70 1.18
N ASN A 107 -2.35 11.35 2.20
CA ASN A 107 -2.58 10.18 3.02
C ASN A 107 -3.82 10.32 3.91
N MET A 108 -4.09 11.52 4.47
CA MET A 108 -5.31 11.80 5.23
C MET A 108 -6.55 11.60 4.36
N ASP A 109 -6.55 12.11 3.13
CA ASP A 109 -7.64 11.95 2.18
C ASP A 109 -7.87 10.48 1.83
N THR A 110 -6.79 9.70 1.69
CA THR A 110 -6.87 8.25 1.44
C THR A 110 -7.52 7.52 2.62
N VAL A 111 -7.15 7.85 3.85
CA VAL A 111 -7.76 7.25 5.05
C VAL A 111 -9.22 7.67 5.19
N ALA A 112 -9.55 8.92 4.89
CA ALA A 112 -10.94 9.41 4.90
C ALA A 112 -11.81 8.64 3.88
N SER A 113 -11.32 8.44 2.65
CA SER A 113 -12.01 7.66 1.62
C SER A 113 -12.23 6.20 2.03
N ALA A 114 -11.29 5.59 2.74
CA ALA A 114 -11.45 4.24 3.28
C ALA A 114 -12.56 4.16 4.33
N LEU A 115 -12.68 5.20 5.17
CA LEU A 115 -13.75 5.32 6.17
C LEU A 115 -15.13 5.53 5.51
N ASP A 116 -15.19 6.32 4.43
CA ASP A 116 -16.43 6.53 3.64
C ASP A 116 -16.90 5.19 3.05
N THR A 117 -15.97 4.42 2.47
CA THR A 117 -16.25 3.09 1.94
C THR A 117 -16.74 2.12 3.01
N PHE A 118 -16.16 2.16 4.20
CA PHE A 118 -16.59 1.33 5.32
C PHE A 118 -18.00 1.69 5.80
N GLU A 119 -18.29 2.98 5.97
CA GLU A 119 -19.60 3.47 6.41
C GLU A 119 -20.69 3.10 5.41
N GLU A 120 -20.45 3.35 4.12
CA GLU A 120 -21.39 3.06 3.03
C GLU A 120 -21.72 1.57 2.94
N ARG A 121 -20.69 0.71 2.98
CA ARG A 121 -20.89 -0.74 2.82
C ARG A 121 -21.42 -1.41 4.08
N SER A 122 -21.11 -0.90 5.26
CA SER A 122 -21.57 -1.48 6.52
C SER A 122 -23.04 -1.17 6.80
N GLY A 123 -23.51 0.03 6.45
CA GLY A 123 -24.90 0.47 6.62
C GLY A 123 -25.44 0.42 8.05
N SER A 124 -24.58 0.22 9.06
CA SER A 124 -24.96 0.08 10.46
C SER A 124 -24.71 1.36 11.25
N SER A 125 -25.57 1.64 12.23
CA SER A 125 -25.38 2.79 13.12
C SER A 125 -24.06 2.72 13.92
N GLU A 126 -23.61 1.52 14.25
CA GLU A 126 -22.34 1.29 14.92
C GLU A 126 -21.17 1.71 14.02
N ALA A 127 -21.20 1.34 12.73
CA ALA A 127 -20.19 1.71 11.77
C ALA A 127 -20.12 3.24 11.61
N THR A 128 -21.27 3.91 11.49
CA THR A 128 -21.35 5.37 11.43
C THR A 128 -20.76 6.02 12.68
N ASP A 129 -21.04 5.51 13.87
CA ASP A 129 -20.51 6.07 15.12
C ASP A 129 -18.97 5.91 15.21
N ILE A 130 -18.44 4.71 14.91
CA ILE A 130 -17.00 4.47 14.91
C ILE A 130 -16.30 5.34 13.85
N THR A 131 -16.89 5.47 12.66
CA THR A 131 -16.35 6.32 11.59
C THR A 131 -16.28 7.79 12.00
N ASN A 132 -17.33 8.32 12.63
CA ASN A 132 -17.35 9.70 13.12
C ASN A 132 -16.33 9.94 14.23
N GLN A 133 -16.14 8.98 15.13
CA GLN A 133 -15.08 9.04 16.14
C GLN A 133 -13.69 9.05 15.49
N THR A 134 -13.50 8.22 14.45
CA THR A 134 -12.22 8.13 13.73
C THR A 134 -11.92 9.42 12.96
N ARG A 135 -12.89 9.98 12.26
CA ARG A 135 -12.75 11.28 11.57
C ARG A 135 -12.39 12.41 12.55
N THR A 136 -13.04 12.42 13.72
CA THR A 136 -12.73 13.41 14.77
C THR A 136 -11.30 13.25 15.28
N ALA A 137 -10.82 12.03 15.46
CA ALA A 137 -9.45 11.76 15.90
C ALA A 137 -8.42 12.14 14.81
N LEU A 138 -8.71 11.82 13.53
CA LEU A 138 -7.89 12.23 12.39
C LEU A 138 -7.76 13.75 12.30
N HIS A 139 -8.85 14.48 12.41
CA HIS A 139 -8.84 15.94 12.36
C HIS A 139 -8.02 16.55 13.51
N LYS A 140 -8.12 16.00 14.73
CA LYS A 140 -7.27 16.42 15.85
C LYS A 140 -5.79 16.15 15.57
N TRP A 141 -5.47 15.03 14.95
CA TRP A 141 -4.10 14.71 14.56
C TRP A 141 -3.58 15.69 13.49
N GLU A 142 -4.36 15.99 12.47
CA GLU A 142 -4.03 16.98 11.45
C GLU A 142 -3.71 18.35 12.05
N ILE A 143 -4.57 18.89 12.94
CA ILE A 143 -4.32 20.17 13.61
C ILE A 143 -3.01 20.14 14.40
N THR A 144 -2.71 19.01 15.02
CA THR A 144 -1.50 18.88 15.84
C THR A 144 -0.25 18.75 14.96
N HIS A 145 -0.35 18.03 13.84
CA HIS A 145 0.68 17.97 12.82
C HIS A 145 1.01 19.38 12.26
N GLN A 146 0.00 20.16 11.90
CA GLN A 146 0.18 21.54 11.43
C GLN A 146 0.90 22.43 12.46
N LYS A 147 0.58 22.29 13.76
CA LYS A 147 1.28 23.00 14.83
C LYS A 147 2.75 22.59 14.94
N MET A 148 3.03 21.30 14.77
CA MET A 148 4.40 20.76 14.75
C MET A 148 5.20 21.33 13.58
N VAL A 149 4.63 21.25 12.36
CA VAL A 149 5.26 21.79 11.13
C VAL A 149 5.50 23.29 11.27
N THR A 150 4.53 24.06 11.79
CA THR A 150 4.68 25.49 12.03
C THR A 150 5.82 25.79 13.00
N ALA A 151 5.97 25.02 14.07
CA ALA A 151 7.09 25.17 15.01
C ALA A 151 8.44 24.87 14.32
N LEU A 152 8.51 23.86 13.46
CA LEU A 152 9.69 23.54 12.68
C LEU A 152 10.07 24.66 11.70
N HIS A 153 9.09 25.26 11.00
CA HIS A 153 9.32 26.40 10.11
C HIS A 153 9.86 27.63 10.84
N HIS A 154 9.48 27.83 12.09
CA HIS A 154 10.04 28.88 12.94
C HIS A 154 11.38 28.52 13.60
N GLY A 155 11.92 27.34 13.30
CA GLY A 155 13.17 26.86 13.91
C GLY A 155 13.04 26.42 15.37
N ASP A 156 11.82 26.39 15.92
CA ASP A 156 11.57 25.97 17.30
C ASP A 156 11.37 24.46 17.40
N ARG A 157 12.50 23.76 17.20
CA ARG A 157 12.55 22.30 17.27
C ARG A 157 12.13 21.74 18.62
N LYS A 158 12.46 22.43 19.71
CA LYS A 158 12.08 21.99 21.06
C LYS A 158 10.56 21.95 21.19
N LYS A 159 9.88 22.98 20.71
CA LYS A 159 8.44 23.05 20.69
C LYS A 159 7.85 21.98 19.76
N ALA A 160 8.39 21.80 18.57
CA ALA A 160 7.93 20.76 17.64
C ALA A 160 8.07 19.37 18.26
N THR A 161 9.20 19.04 18.87
CA THR A 161 9.41 17.77 19.58
C THR A 161 8.44 17.61 20.74
N THR A 162 8.20 18.67 21.52
CA THR A 162 7.21 18.64 22.62
C THR A 162 5.81 18.34 22.07
N ILE A 163 5.41 19.00 20.98
CA ILE A 163 4.12 18.74 20.33
C ILE A 163 4.03 17.27 19.87
N ALA A 164 5.05 16.77 19.15
CA ALA A 164 5.08 15.40 18.66
C ALA A 164 5.07 14.34 19.77
N THR A 165 5.74 14.61 20.90
CA THR A 165 5.76 13.70 22.06
C THR A 165 4.52 13.80 22.94
N SER A 166 3.91 14.98 23.06
CA SER A 166 2.63 15.16 23.78
C SER A 166 1.50 14.42 23.09
N MET A 167 1.61 14.22 21.75
CA MET A 167 0.71 13.33 21.01
C MET A 167 0.74 11.88 21.50
N THR A 168 1.76 11.47 22.23
CA THR A 168 1.89 10.11 22.77
C THR A 168 1.49 9.99 24.24
N GLN A 169 1.35 11.09 24.96
CA GLN A 169 1.33 11.08 26.41
C GLN A 169 -0.01 11.47 27.07
N GLU A 170 -0.92 12.11 26.35
CA GLU A 170 -2.22 12.51 26.90
C GLU A 170 -3.18 11.31 26.95
N ASN A 171 -3.43 10.79 28.15
CA ASN A 171 -4.35 9.67 28.44
C ASN A 171 -3.96 8.28 27.89
N GLY A 172 -2.68 7.96 27.87
CA GLY A 172 -2.24 6.58 27.60
C GLY A 172 -2.09 6.22 26.12
N GLY A 173 -2.05 7.21 25.24
CA GLY A 173 -1.77 6.95 23.84
C GLY A 173 -2.28 8.05 22.93
N GLY A 174 -1.51 9.04 22.62
CA GLY A 174 -1.82 10.21 21.83
C GLY A 174 -2.72 10.03 20.62
N GLN A 175 -2.95 11.07 19.88
CA GLN A 175 -3.96 11.10 18.81
C GLN A 175 -3.75 10.01 17.76
N PHE A 176 -2.48 9.67 17.44
CA PHE A 176 -2.16 8.54 16.58
C PHE A 176 -2.68 7.21 17.14
N ASN A 177 -2.44 6.93 18.44
CA ASN A 177 -2.91 5.68 19.06
C ASN A 177 -4.44 5.63 19.11
N THR A 178 -5.10 6.76 19.26
CA THR A 178 -6.57 6.86 19.19
C THR A 178 -7.06 6.49 17.79
N VAL A 179 -6.45 7.05 16.75
CA VAL A 179 -6.76 6.70 15.34
C VAL A 179 -6.50 5.22 15.07
N ASP A 180 -5.33 4.71 15.47
CA ASP A 180 -4.97 3.29 15.27
C ASP A 180 -5.96 2.35 15.97
N THR A 181 -6.36 2.65 17.20
CA THR A 181 -7.35 1.86 17.95
C THR A 181 -8.73 1.92 17.29
N LEU A 182 -9.15 3.08 16.81
CA LEU A 182 -10.44 3.23 16.14
C LEU A 182 -10.45 2.51 14.78
N LEU A 183 -9.38 2.57 14.00
CA LEU A 183 -9.24 1.79 12.76
C LEU A 183 -9.26 0.29 13.04
N GLN A 184 -8.64 -0.18 14.12
CA GLN A 184 -8.77 -1.57 14.54
C GLN A 184 -10.21 -1.96 14.85
N ARG A 185 -10.99 -1.07 15.49
CA ARG A 185 -12.41 -1.30 15.75
C ARG A 185 -13.21 -1.38 14.45
N CYS A 186 -12.93 -0.49 13.48
CA CYS A 186 -13.53 -0.56 12.14
C CYS A 186 -13.25 -1.92 11.46
N ILE A 187 -11.99 -2.38 11.49
CA ILE A 187 -11.58 -3.67 10.92
C ILE A 187 -12.31 -4.83 11.61
N SER A 188 -12.40 -4.78 12.93
CA SER A 188 -13.07 -5.82 13.72
C SER A 188 -14.58 -5.86 13.43
N SER A 189 -15.23 -4.71 13.34
CA SER A 189 -16.64 -4.57 12.97
C SER A 189 -16.90 -5.12 11.57
N ALA A 190 -16.07 -4.75 10.59
CA ALA A 190 -16.18 -5.26 9.23
C ALA A 190 -16.06 -6.80 9.16
N ARG A 191 -15.11 -7.38 9.92
CA ARG A 191 -14.93 -8.84 9.98
C ARG A 191 -16.10 -9.55 10.63
N ASN A 192 -16.66 -8.99 11.69
CA ASN A 192 -17.83 -9.56 12.36
C ASN A 192 -19.04 -9.58 11.43
N GLN A 193 -19.30 -8.50 10.68
CA GLN A 193 -20.38 -8.44 9.69
C GLN A 193 -20.29 -9.56 8.63
N VAL A 194 -19.05 -9.81 8.12
CA VAL A 194 -18.83 -10.90 7.16
C VAL A 194 -19.12 -12.26 7.80
N ARG A 195 -18.71 -12.45 9.04
CA ARG A 195 -18.93 -13.70 9.78
C ARG A 195 -20.40 -13.96 10.03
N ASP A 196 -21.11 -12.95 10.53
CA ASP A 196 -22.55 -13.04 10.81
C ASP A 196 -23.35 -13.33 9.53
N SER A 197 -22.96 -12.73 8.42
CA SER A 197 -23.56 -12.99 7.10
C SER A 197 -23.32 -14.44 6.62
N ALA A 198 -22.12 -14.98 6.87
CA ALA A 198 -21.78 -16.35 6.52
C ALA A 198 -22.55 -17.37 7.38
N ASP A 199 -22.69 -17.11 8.68
CA ASP A 199 -23.43 -17.99 9.60
C ASP A 199 -24.94 -18.03 9.27
N LEU A 200 -25.52 -16.90 8.87
CA LEU A 200 -26.91 -16.85 8.39
C LEU A 200 -27.11 -17.67 7.10
N ALA A 201 -26.14 -17.62 6.18
CA ALA A 201 -26.20 -18.39 4.92
C ALA A 201 -26.07 -19.90 5.14
N HIS A 202 -25.44 -20.34 6.22
CA HIS A 202 -25.34 -21.77 6.58
C HIS A 202 -26.54 -22.30 7.37
N SER A 203 -27.39 -21.44 7.91
CA SER A 203 -28.54 -21.81 8.73
C SER A 203 -29.88 -21.91 7.95
N THR A 204 -29.87 -21.58 6.67
CA THR A 204 -30.99 -21.65 5.71
C THR A 204 -30.83 -22.83 4.76
#